data_5ccbc1c508294c1ed2425bdead023c3c
#
_entry.id   5ccbc1c508294c1ed2425bdead023c3c
#
_cell.length_a   1.000
_cell.length_b   1.000
_cell.length_c   1.000
_cell.angle_alpha   90.00
_cell.angle_beta   90.00
_cell.angle_gamma   90.00
#
_symmetry.space_group_name_H-M   'P 1'
#
loop_
_entity.id
_entity.type
_entity.pdbx_description
1 polymer ?
#
loop_
_entity_poly.entity_id
_entity_poly.type
_entity_poly.pdbx_seq_one_letter_code
_entity_poly.pdbx_strand_id
1 'polypeptide(L)'
;MGKDRLAAFSDGVIAIIITIMVLELKLPHGANWATLVGAGPHFLSYVLSFIYLAIYWNNHHHLLHTVTRVDGLILWANCHLLFWLSLIPAATAWMGENFLAPIPTAVYGGALLMPAIAYYLLQKAILLKHGTHSVLAVALGNDIKGKISPFLYVAGIALAFVSPWLSISIYILVAVIWLVPDRRIEKAINES
;
A
#
# COMPACT_ATOMS: atom_id res chain seq x y z
N MET A 1 -5.86 -9.19 -22.88
CA MET A 1 -6.81 -8.42 -22.05
C MET A 1 -6.50 -6.95 -22.23
N GLY A 2 -7.50 -6.06 -22.37
CA GLY A 2 -7.25 -4.62 -22.48
C GLY A 2 -6.81 -4.01 -21.15
N LYS A 3 -6.01 -2.94 -21.19
CA LYS A 3 -5.55 -2.24 -19.99
C LYS A 3 -6.71 -1.73 -19.11
N ASP A 4 -7.78 -1.24 -19.77
CA ASP A 4 -8.94 -0.69 -19.05
C ASP A 4 -9.67 -1.74 -18.21
N ARG A 5 -9.75 -2.98 -18.70
CA ARG A 5 -10.31 -4.10 -17.92
C ARG A 5 -9.41 -4.47 -16.73
N LEU A 6 -8.08 -4.39 -16.89
CA LEU A 6 -7.16 -4.64 -15.79
C LEU A 6 -7.27 -3.54 -14.73
N ALA A 7 -7.33 -2.28 -15.15
CA ALA A 7 -7.53 -1.14 -14.26
C ALA A 7 -8.86 -1.26 -13.49
N ALA A 8 -9.98 -1.46 -14.22
CA ALA A 8 -11.30 -1.60 -13.59
C ALA A 8 -11.39 -2.77 -12.60
N PHE A 9 -10.76 -3.92 -12.92
CA PHE A 9 -10.67 -5.05 -11.99
C PHE A 9 -9.88 -4.69 -10.73
N SER A 10 -8.72 -4.04 -10.89
CA SER A 10 -7.87 -3.64 -9.76
C SER A 10 -8.55 -2.59 -8.87
N ASP A 11 -9.19 -1.59 -9.48
CA ASP A 11 -9.95 -0.57 -8.76
C ASP A 11 -11.09 -1.20 -7.96
N GLY A 12 -11.82 -2.16 -8.57
CA GLY A 12 -12.87 -2.90 -7.88
C GLY A 12 -12.33 -3.69 -6.68
N VAL A 13 -11.20 -4.39 -6.84
CA VAL A 13 -10.59 -5.15 -5.73
C VAL A 13 -10.14 -4.22 -4.61
N ILE A 14 -9.45 -3.12 -4.92
CA ILE A 14 -8.97 -2.16 -3.91
C ILE A 14 -10.16 -1.51 -3.18
N ALA A 15 -11.22 -1.14 -3.90
CA ALA A 15 -12.44 -0.61 -3.29
C ALA A 15 -13.08 -1.61 -2.31
N ILE A 16 -13.13 -2.90 -2.68
CA ILE A 16 -13.64 -3.95 -1.79
C ILE A 16 -12.74 -4.11 -0.57
N ILE A 17 -11.41 -4.09 -0.71
CA ILE A 17 -10.47 -4.16 0.40
C ILE A 17 -10.73 -3.02 1.40
N ILE A 18 -10.92 -1.79 0.91
CA ILE A 18 -11.22 -0.62 1.75
C ILE A 18 -12.56 -0.81 2.50
N THR A 19 -13.58 -1.32 1.84
CA THR A 19 -14.89 -1.54 2.46
C THR A 19 -14.88 -2.68 3.48
N ILE A 20 -14.16 -3.77 3.21
CA ILE A 20 -13.96 -4.85 4.19
C ILE A 20 -13.23 -4.32 5.42
N MET A 21 -12.21 -3.48 5.23
CA MET A 21 -11.45 -2.91 6.34
C MET A 21 -12.31 -2.07 7.30
N VAL A 22 -13.34 -1.37 6.80
CA VAL A 22 -14.27 -0.64 7.68
C VAL A 22 -15.19 -1.58 8.46
N LEU A 23 -15.51 -2.75 7.91
CA LEU A 23 -16.32 -3.76 8.61
C LEU A 23 -15.56 -4.41 9.78
N GLU A 24 -14.22 -4.43 9.72
CA GLU A 24 -13.36 -4.90 10.82
C GLU A 24 -13.24 -3.88 11.98
N LEU A 25 -13.74 -2.65 11.80
CA LEU A 25 -13.85 -1.70 12.90
C LEU A 25 -14.91 -2.18 13.89
N LYS A 26 -14.46 -2.73 15.03
CA LYS A 26 -15.36 -3.13 16.12
C LYS A 26 -16.00 -1.90 16.74
N LEU A 27 -17.32 -1.83 16.70
CA LEU A 27 -18.06 -0.79 17.39
C LEU A 27 -17.87 -0.95 18.92
N PRO A 28 -17.63 0.14 19.65
CA PRO A 28 -17.46 0.07 21.08
C PRO A 28 -18.76 -0.37 21.76
N HIS A 29 -18.65 -1.28 22.72
CA HIS A 29 -19.80 -1.71 23.55
C HIS A 29 -20.02 -0.72 24.68
N GLY A 30 -20.94 0.23 24.50
CA GLY A 30 -21.31 1.25 25.48
C GLY A 30 -21.56 2.60 24.82
N ALA A 31 -22.30 3.47 25.52
CA ALA A 31 -22.77 4.77 25.01
C ALA A 31 -22.10 5.95 25.75
N ASN A 32 -20.84 5.82 26.15
CA ASN A 32 -20.12 6.87 26.87
C ASN A 32 -18.76 7.21 26.19
N TRP A 33 -18.24 8.36 26.54
CA TRP A 33 -16.98 8.86 25.99
C TRP A 33 -15.77 7.98 26.28
N ALA A 34 -15.73 7.34 27.44
CA ALA A 34 -14.61 6.46 27.80
C ALA A 34 -14.54 5.25 26.85
N THR A 35 -15.69 4.67 26.53
CA THR A 35 -15.79 3.56 25.57
C THR A 35 -15.35 3.99 24.16
N LEU A 36 -15.75 5.18 23.71
CA LEU A 36 -15.33 5.72 22.41
C LEU A 36 -13.81 5.95 22.36
N VAL A 37 -13.23 6.54 23.40
CA VAL A 37 -11.78 6.76 23.52
C VAL A 37 -11.02 5.42 23.53
N GLY A 38 -11.57 4.41 24.20
CA GLY A 38 -11.01 3.05 24.21
C GLY A 38 -10.94 2.40 22.80
N ALA A 39 -11.81 2.78 21.87
CA ALA A 39 -11.76 2.32 20.49
C ALA A 39 -10.73 3.07 19.63
N GLY A 40 -10.09 4.12 20.17
CA GLY A 40 -9.12 4.97 19.48
C GLY A 40 -8.00 4.21 18.74
N PRO A 41 -7.34 3.23 19.35
CA PRO A 41 -6.30 2.43 18.71
C PRO A 41 -6.77 1.71 17.45
N HIS A 42 -7.95 1.12 17.45
CA HIS A 42 -8.55 0.47 16.28
C HIS A 42 -8.77 1.49 15.15
N PHE A 43 -9.35 2.64 15.51
CA PHE A 43 -9.62 3.70 14.55
C PHE A 43 -8.34 4.28 13.96
N LEU A 44 -7.29 4.50 14.76
CA LEU A 44 -6.00 4.99 14.28
C LEU A 44 -5.31 3.99 13.35
N SER A 45 -5.35 2.69 13.67
CA SER A 45 -4.83 1.64 12.80
C SER A 45 -5.57 1.59 11.47
N TYR A 46 -6.91 1.72 11.50
CA TYR A 46 -7.74 1.83 10.31
C TYR A 46 -7.37 3.05 9.46
N VAL A 47 -7.27 4.24 10.05
CA VAL A 47 -6.93 5.46 9.32
C VAL A 47 -5.58 5.34 8.63
N LEU A 48 -4.57 4.80 9.31
CA LEU A 48 -3.25 4.59 8.72
C LEU A 48 -3.33 3.64 7.52
N SER A 49 -4.04 2.52 7.66
CA SER A 49 -4.20 1.53 6.58
C SER A 49 -5.03 2.05 5.41
N PHE A 50 -6.07 2.86 5.69
CA PHE A 50 -6.83 3.53 4.65
C PHE A 50 -5.93 4.46 3.82
N ILE A 51 -5.07 5.24 4.48
CA ILE A 51 -4.09 6.12 3.80
C ILE A 51 -3.17 5.27 2.91
N TYR A 52 -2.67 4.14 3.39
CA TYR A 52 -1.84 3.24 2.60
C TYR A 52 -2.57 2.71 1.36
N LEU A 53 -3.79 2.23 1.52
CA LEU A 53 -4.58 1.73 0.39
C LEU A 53 -4.89 2.84 -0.63
N ALA A 54 -5.19 4.06 -0.17
CA ALA A 54 -5.38 5.22 -1.03
C ALA A 54 -4.10 5.58 -1.80
N ILE A 55 -2.93 5.52 -1.14
CA ILE A 55 -1.62 5.71 -1.77
C ILE A 55 -1.40 4.64 -2.85
N TYR A 56 -1.64 3.36 -2.54
CA TYR A 56 -1.50 2.28 -3.52
C TYR A 56 -2.44 2.45 -4.69
N TRP A 57 -3.71 2.77 -4.44
CA TRP A 57 -4.68 3.00 -5.51
C TRP A 57 -4.23 4.13 -6.44
N ASN A 58 -3.84 5.27 -5.89
CA ASN A 58 -3.42 6.43 -6.66
C ASN A 58 -2.16 6.12 -7.51
N ASN A 59 -1.12 5.55 -6.90
CA ASN A 59 0.11 5.20 -7.63
C ASN A 59 -0.12 4.08 -8.64
N HIS A 60 -0.98 3.11 -8.35
CA HIS A 60 -1.36 2.03 -9.26
C HIS A 60 -2.14 2.57 -10.48
N HIS A 61 -3.06 3.50 -10.25
CA HIS A 61 -3.78 4.18 -11.32
C HIS A 61 -2.80 4.86 -12.30
N HIS A 62 -1.89 5.69 -11.80
CA HIS A 62 -0.88 6.33 -12.64
C HIS A 62 0.04 5.31 -13.34
N LEU A 63 0.44 4.25 -12.65
CA LEU A 63 1.27 3.19 -13.22
C LEU A 63 0.57 2.53 -14.42
N LEU A 64 -0.69 2.15 -14.30
CA LEU A 64 -1.43 1.50 -15.38
C LEU A 64 -1.71 2.45 -16.56
N HIS A 65 -1.76 3.76 -16.34
CA HIS A 65 -1.87 4.72 -17.45
C HIS A 65 -0.66 4.66 -18.40
N THR A 66 0.52 4.29 -17.92
CA THR A 66 1.73 4.15 -18.75
C THR A 66 1.74 2.85 -19.58
N VAL A 67 0.81 1.92 -19.32
CA VAL A 67 0.76 0.62 -20.00
C VAL A 67 0.00 0.73 -21.29
N THR A 68 0.61 0.31 -22.41
CA THR A 68 -0.04 0.26 -23.72
C THR A 68 -0.50 -1.16 -24.07
N ARG A 69 0.21 -2.19 -23.60
CA ARG A 69 -0.12 -3.61 -23.87
C ARG A 69 0.03 -4.41 -22.58
N VAL A 70 -0.97 -5.24 -22.31
CA VAL A 70 -1.00 -6.15 -21.14
C VAL A 70 -0.73 -7.57 -21.61
N ASP A 71 0.25 -8.23 -21.00
CA ASP A 71 0.56 -9.64 -21.20
C ASP A 71 0.36 -10.46 -19.90
N GLY A 72 0.64 -11.76 -19.96
CA GLY A 72 0.48 -12.66 -18.83
C GLY A 72 1.36 -12.31 -17.63
N LEU A 73 2.58 -11.79 -17.87
CA LEU A 73 3.50 -11.40 -16.78
C LEU A 73 2.95 -10.21 -16.00
N ILE A 74 2.46 -9.18 -16.71
CA ILE A 74 1.83 -8.00 -16.08
C ILE A 74 0.57 -8.41 -15.32
N LEU A 75 -0.26 -9.31 -15.88
CA LEU A 75 -1.46 -9.80 -15.21
C LEU A 75 -1.13 -10.49 -13.87
N TRP A 76 -0.17 -11.41 -13.87
CA TRP A 76 0.22 -12.14 -12.65
C TRP A 76 0.91 -11.23 -11.64
N ALA A 77 1.76 -10.31 -12.09
CA ALA A 77 2.37 -9.32 -11.20
C ALA A 77 1.32 -8.40 -10.54
N ASN A 78 0.28 -8.02 -11.30
CA ASN A 78 -0.83 -7.26 -10.76
C ASN A 78 -1.66 -8.07 -9.75
N CYS A 79 -1.99 -9.31 -10.06
CA CYS A 79 -2.69 -10.20 -9.12
C CYS A 79 -1.86 -10.44 -7.84
N HIS A 80 -0.54 -10.56 -7.95
CA HIS A 80 0.37 -10.68 -6.82
C HIS A 80 0.32 -9.43 -5.92
N LEU A 81 0.29 -8.24 -6.49
CA LEU A 81 0.10 -7.00 -5.73
C LEU A 81 -1.25 -7.00 -5.01
N LEU A 82 -2.34 -7.28 -5.73
CA LEU A 82 -3.69 -7.29 -5.15
C LEU A 82 -3.84 -8.33 -4.03
N PHE A 83 -3.20 -9.49 -4.17
CA PHE A 83 -3.15 -10.50 -3.11
C PHE A 83 -2.57 -9.92 -1.81
N TRP A 84 -1.42 -9.27 -1.87
CA TRP A 84 -0.81 -8.70 -0.67
C TRP A 84 -1.61 -7.53 -0.10
N LEU A 85 -2.20 -6.69 -0.95
CA LEU A 85 -3.10 -5.63 -0.49
C LEU A 85 -4.33 -6.19 0.24
N SER A 86 -4.85 -7.35 -0.19
CA SER A 86 -6.03 -7.97 0.42
C SER A 86 -5.79 -8.50 1.84
N LEU A 87 -4.53 -8.62 2.28
CA LEU A 87 -4.19 -9.02 3.64
C LEU A 87 -4.09 -7.84 4.62
N ILE A 88 -4.06 -6.60 4.13
CA ILE A 88 -3.96 -5.40 4.96
C ILE A 88 -5.11 -5.30 5.98
N PRO A 89 -6.40 -5.55 5.62
CA PRO A 89 -7.49 -5.48 6.60
C PRO A 89 -7.27 -6.37 7.82
N ALA A 90 -6.89 -7.63 7.61
CA ALA A 90 -6.66 -8.57 8.70
C ALA A 90 -5.48 -8.15 9.60
N ALA A 91 -4.37 -7.69 9.00
CA ALA A 91 -3.23 -7.18 9.76
C ALA A 91 -3.58 -5.90 10.55
N THR A 92 -4.41 -5.04 9.97
CA THR A 92 -4.92 -3.81 10.59
C THR A 92 -5.78 -4.12 11.81
N ALA A 93 -6.74 -5.04 11.65
CA ALA A 93 -7.62 -5.46 12.72
C ALA A 93 -6.81 -6.03 13.90
N TRP A 94 -5.87 -6.94 13.60
CA TRP A 94 -5.04 -7.56 14.64
C TRP A 94 -4.14 -6.55 15.36
N MET A 95 -3.52 -5.61 14.64
CA MET A 95 -2.72 -4.54 15.24
C MET A 95 -3.59 -3.59 16.09
N GLY A 96 -4.80 -3.29 15.65
CA GLY A 96 -5.75 -2.45 16.39
C GLY A 96 -6.21 -3.10 17.69
N GLU A 97 -6.51 -4.43 17.68
CA GLU A 97 -6.89 -5.19 18.86
C GLU A 97 -5.77 -5.34 19.90
N ASN A 98 -4.53 -5.38 19.42
CA ASN A 98 -3.34 -5.60 20.23
C ASN A 98 -2.37 -4.41 20.11
N PHE A 99 -2.91 -3.21 20.29
CA PHE A 99 -2.18 -1.98 20.09
C PHE A 99 -0.90 -1.94 20.91
N LEU A 100 0.21 -1.59 20.27
CA LEU A 100 1.57 -1.60 20.82
C LEU A 100 2.12 -2.99 21.21
N ALA A 101 1.47 -4.08 20.83
CA ALA A 101 2.07 -5.40 20.96
C ALA A 101 3.13 -5.61 19.86
N PRO A 102 4.33 -6.16 20.19
CA PRO A 102 5.42 -6.29 19.20
C PRO A 102 5.06 -7.14 18.00
N ILE A 103 4.47 -8.31 18.21
CA ILE A 103 4.18 -9.26 17.12
C ILE A 103 3.13 -8.71 16.13
N PRO A 104 1.95 -8.23 16.56
CA PRO A 104 0.98 -7.61 15.67
C PRO A 104 1.55 -6.42 14.89
N THR A 105 2.36 -5.57 15.54
CA THR A 105 3.03 -4.44 14.90
C THR A 105 4.04 -4.89 13.84
N ALA A 106 4.80 -5.95 14.10
CA ALA A 106 5.74 -6.53 13.15
C ALA A 106 5.02 -7.17 11.95
N VAL A 107 3.93 -7.91 12.19
CA VAL A 107 3.12 -8.53 11.13
C VAL A 107 2.45 -7.46 10.26
N TYR A 108 1.97 -6.38 10.86
CA TYR A 108 1.47 -5.22 10.12
C TYR A 108 2.56 -4.62 9.21
N GLY A 109 3.79 -4.47 9.72
CA GLY A 109 4.95 -4.06 8.90
C GLY A 109 5.22 -5.00 7.73
N GLY A 110 5.07 -6.32 7.94
CA GLY A 110 5.15 -7.33 6.88
C GLY A 110 4.04 -7.14 5.83
N ALA A 111 2.80 -6.85 6.28
CA ALA A 111 1.68 -6.57 5.40
C ALA A 111 1.84 -5.27 4.60
N LEU A 112 2.69 -4.34 5.03
CA LEU A 112 3.07 -3.15 4.26
C LEU A 112 4.28 -3.39 3.34
N LEU A 113 5.25 -4.20 3.78
CA LEU A 113 6.46 -4.53 3.01
C LEU A 113 6.13 -5.34 1.75
N MET A 114 5.27 -6.34 1.89
CA MET A 114 5.00 -7.27 0.78
C MET A 114 4.31 -6.59 -0.41
N PRO A 115 3.30 -5.72 -0.25
CA PRO A 115 2.79 -4.92 -1.35
C PRO A 115 3.83 -3.99 -1.98
N ALA A 116 4.78 -3.44 -1.20
CA ALA A 116 5.85 -2.59 -1.75
C ALA A 116 6.76 -3.40 -2.69
N ILE A 117 7.13 -4.62 -2.30
CA ILE A 117 7.88 -5.55 -3.15
C ILE A 117 7.05 -5.93 -4.39
N ALA A 118 5.77 -6.27 -4.21
CA ALA A 118 4.89 -6.65 -5.31
C ALA A 118 4.68 -5.50 -6.31
N TYR A 119 4.56 -4.26 -5.83
CA TYR A 119 4.47 -3.07 -6.66
C TYR A 119 5.76 -2.85 -7.48
N TYR A 120 6.92 -3.01 -6.87
CA TYR A 120 8.20 -2.98 -7.57
C TYR A 120 8.29 -4.07 -8.66
N LEU A 121 7.83 -5.28 -8.37
CA LEU A 121 7.79 -6.37 -9.36
C LEU A 121 6.83 -6.05 -10.51
N LEU A 122 5.68 -5.43 -10.25
CA LEU A 122 4.76 -4.97 -11.28
C LEU A 122 5.40 -3.89 -12.17
N GLN A 123 6.08 -2.89 -11.57
CA GLN A 123 6.84 -1.89 -12.33
C GLN A 123 7.89 -2.55 -13.22
N LYS A 124 8.64 -3.53 -12.71
CA LYS A 124 9.63 -4.29 -13.49
C LYS A 124 9.00 -5.07 -14.64
N ALA A 125 7.86 -5.73 -14.42
CA ALA A 125 7.15 -6.46 -15.46
C ALA A 125 6.71 -5.51 -16.60
N ILE A 126 6.23 -4.31 -16.26
CA ILE A 126 5.85 -3.29 -17.23
C ILE A 126 7.08 -2.80 -18.03
N LEU A 127 8.18 -2.48 -17.33
CA LEU A 127 9.41 -2.03 -17.97
C LEU A 127 10.01 -3.06 -18.93
N LEU A 128 10.01 -4.34 -18.54
CA LEU A 128 10.48 -5.44 -19.40
C LEU A 128 9.69 -5.53 -20.69
N LYS A 129 8.40 -5.22 -20.65
CA LYS A 129 7.51 -5.29 -21.82
C LYS A 129 7.57 -4.06 -22.70
N HIS A 130 7.71 -2.88 -22.13
CA HIS A 130 7.61 -1.60 -22.86
C HIS A 130 8.98 -0.98 -23.18
N GLY A 131 10.07 -1.52 -22.61
CA GLY A 131 11.44 -1.09 -22.87
C GLY A 131 11.88 0.14 -22.08
N THR A 132 13.17 0.46 -22.22
CA THR A 132 13.87 1.52 -21.47
C THR A 132 13.51 2.93 -21.91
N HIS A 133 12.85 3.09 -23.04
CA HIS A 133 12.37 4.38 -23.57
C HIS A 133 10.88 4.62 -23.34
N SER A 134 10.23 3.75 -22.55
CA SER A 134 8.82 3.91 -22.22
C SER A 134 8.59 5.12 -21.30
N VAL A 135 7.36 5.67 -21.32
CA VAL A 135 6.92 6.76 -20.43
C VAL A 135 7.24 6.42 -18.96
N LEU A 136 7.01 5.17 -18.56
CA LEU A 136 7.35 4.70 -17.22
C LEU A 136 8.86 4.75 -16.93
N ALA A 137 9.71 4.33 -17.88
CA ALA A 137 11.16 4.32 -17.67
C ALA A 137 11.72 5.73 -17.46
N VAL A 138 11.23 6.68 -18.26
CA VAL A 138 11.60 8.10 -18.14
C VAL A 138 11.11 8.69 -16.82
N ALA A 139 9.86 8.37 -16.44
CA ALA A 139 9.24 8.88 -15.21
C ALA A 139 9.90 8.34 -13.94
N LEU A 140 10.24 7.04 -13.89
CA LEU A 140 10.86 6.41 -12.71
C LEU A 140 12.24 6.98 -12.43
N GLY A 141 13.07 7.23 -13.47
CA GLY A 141 14.42 7.76 -13.29
C GLY A 141 15.16 7.08 -12.12
N ASN A 142 15.61 7.89 -11.15
CA ASN A 142 16.23 7.37 -9.94
C ASN A 142 15.18 7.25 -8.82
N ASP A 143 14.33 6.20 -8.86
CA ASP A 143 13.26 5.97 -7.88
C ASP A 143 13.81 5.72 -6.46
N ILE A 144 14.16 6.82 -5.78
CA ILE A 144 14.71 6.79 -4.41
C ILE A 144 13.63 6.33 -3.42
N LYS A 145 12.39 6.79 -3.58
CA LYS A 145 11.28 6.44 -2.67
C LYS A 145 11.03 4.93 -2.70
N GLY A 146 10.87 4.35 -3.89
CA GLY A 146 10.65 2.91 -4.05
C GLY A 146 11.81 2.05 -3.53
N LYS A 147 13.06 2.54 -3.63
CA LYS A 147 14.24 1.81 -3.14
C LYS A 147 14.39 1.87 -1.62
N ILE A 148 14.10 3.02 -0.99
CA ILE A 148 14.29 3.21 0.46
C ILE A 148 13.15 2.58 1.27
N SER A 149 11.91 2.59 0.76
CA SER A 149 10.74 2.12 1.51
C SER A 149 10.85 0.68 2.02
N PRO A 150 11.32 -0.33 1.26
CA PRO A 150 11.49 -1.68 1.78
C PRO A 150 12.47 -1.74 2.96
N PHE A 151 13.56 -0.97 2.93
CA PHE A 151 14.51 -0.92 4.04
C PHE A 151 13.90 -0.30 5.29
N LEU A 152 13.08 0.76 5.12
CA LEU A 152 12.35 1.37 6.24
C LEU A 152 11.33 0.40 6.83
N TYR A 153 10.61 -0.37 6.00
CA TYR A 153 9.70 -1.40 6.52
C TYR A 153 10.44 -2.49 7.29
N VAL A 154 11.56 -3.00 6.77
CA VAL A 154 12.37 -3.99 7.47
C VAL A 154 12.89 -3.44 8.80
N ALA A 155 13.37 -2.19 8.82
CA ALA A 155 13.78 -1.52 10.04
C ALA A 155 12.60 -1.36 11.03
N GLY A 156 11.42 -0.98 10.53
CA GLY A 156 10.20 -0.89 11.33
C GLY A 156 9.79 -2.23 11.94
N ILE A 157 9.86 -3.32 11.17
CA ILE A 157 9.60 -4.68 11.65
C ILE A 157 10.56 -5.06 12.77
N ALA A 158 11.85 -4.83 12.60
CA ALA A 158 12.85 -5.13 13.63
C ALA A 158 12.65 -4.28 14.89
N LEU A 159 12.35 -3.00 14.72
CA LEU A 159 12.10 -2.06 15.83
C LEU A 159 10.80 -2.33 16.58
N ALA A 160 9.86 -3.10 16.03
CA ALA A 160 8.65 -3.50 16.74
C ALA A 160 8.98 -4.31 18.02
N PHE A 161 10.07 -5.05 18.02
CA PHE A 161 10.54 -5.83 19.17
C PHE A 161 11.33 -5.00 20.19
N VAL A 162 11.74 -3.77 19.83
CA VAL A 162 12.41 -2.83 20.74
C VAL A 162 11.39 -1.83 21.29
N SER A 163 10.61 -1.21 20.41
CA SER A 163 9.56 -0.27 20.75
C SER A 163 8.53 -0.20 19.61
N PRO A 164 7.31 -0.68 19.80
CA PRO A 164 6.24 -0.57 18.81
C PRO A 164 5.96 0.88 18.37
N TRP A 165 6.16 1.85 19.25
CA TRP A 165 6.03 3.27 18.88
C TRP A 165 7.01 3.71 17.80
N LEU A 166 8.27 3.28 17.88
CA LEU A 166 9.27 3.57 16.85
C LEU A 166 8.89 2.93 15.51
N SER A 167 8.40 1.69 15.57
CA SER A 167 7.92 0.97 14.40
C SER A 167 6.76 1.71 13.70
N ILE A 168 5.73 2.07 14.46
CA ILE A 168 4.56 2.81 13.95
C ILE A 168 5.00 4.17 13.37
N SER A 169 5.93 4.87 14.03
CA SER A 169 6.47 6.14 13.53
C SER A 169 7.16 5.99 12.17
N ILE A 170 7.89 4.89 11.96
CA ILE A 170 8.48 4.59 10.64
C ILE A 170 7.38 4.31 9.59
N TYR A 171 6.35 3.54 9.95
CA TYR A 171 5.25 3.29 9.01
C TYR A 171 4.52 4.60 8.65
N ILE A 172 4.27 5.47 9.61
CA ILE A 172 3.70 6.81 9.34
C ILE A 172 4.64 7.62 8.44
N LEU A 173 5.95 7.61 8.71
CA LEU A 173 6.93 8.31 7.89
C LEU A 173 6.89 7.84 6.43
N VAL A 174 6.84 6.53 6.19
CA VAL A 174 6.73 5.99 4.82
C VAL A 174 5.42 6.43 4.18
N ALA A 175 4.29 6.39 4.90
CA ALA A 175 3.01 6.89 4.38
C ALA A 175 3.12 8.37 3.96
N VAL A 176 3.73 9.23 4.79
CA VAL A 176 3.94 10.66 4.49
C VAL A 176 4.81 10.86 3.24
N ILE A 177 5.89 10.07 3.08
CA ILE A 177 6.76 10.12 1.90
C ILE A 177 5.97 9.82 0.61
N TRP A 178 5.01 8.90 0.68
CA TRP A 178 4.21 8.45 -0.46
C TRP A 178 2.88 9.20 -0.63
N LEU A 179 2.47 10.01 0.35
CA LEU A 179 1.23 10.81 0.29
C LEU A 179 1.27 11.83 -0.86
N VAL A 180 2.47 12.34 -1.17
CA VAL A 180 2.68 13.13 -2.39
C VAL A 180 2.93 12.17 -3.54
N PRO A 181 1.98 12.05 -4.51
CA PRO A 181 2.14 11.19 -5.66
C PRO A 181 3.41 11.51 -6.43
N ASP A 182 3.90 10.55 -7.20
CA ASP A 182 5.08 10.77 -8.01
C ASP A 182 4.74 11.66 -9.21
N ARG A 183 4.84 12.98 -9.01
CA ARG A 183 4.55 14.00 -10.03
C ARG A 183 5.32 13.79 -11.34
N ARG A 184 6.36 12.93 -11.31
CA ARG A 184 7.15 12.61 -12.50
C ARG A 184 6.36 11.74 -13.48
N ILE A 185 5.57 10.79 -12.97
CA ILE A 185 4.70 9.94 -13.80
C ILE A 185 3.59 10.81 -14.40
N GLU A 186 2.96 11.65 -13.59
CA GLU A 186 1.90 12.57 -14.04
C GLU A 186 2.40 13.56 -15.12
N LYS A 187 3.58 14.15 -14.93
CA LYS A 187 4.19 15.03 -15.94
C LYS A 187 4.53 14.29 -17.23
N ALA A 188 5.12 13.10 -17.12
CA ALA A 188 5.49 12.32 -18.30
C ALA A 188 4.26 11.86 -19.12
N ILE A 189 3.11 11.64 -18.46
CA ILE A 189 1.84 11.34 -19.15
C ILE A 189 1.29 12.58 -19.88
N ASN A 190 1.39 13.76 -19.26
CA ASN A 190 0.86 15.00 -19.85
C ASN A 190 1.73 15.55 -20.98
N GLU A 191 2.99 15.12 -21.09
CA GLU A 191 3.93 15.54 -22.13
C GLU A 191 4.03 14.52 -23.30
N SER A 192 3.35 13.38 -23.25
CA SER A 192 3.34 12.31 -24.26
C SER A 192 2.07 12.36 -25.12
#